data_4698708898358e0aa7c66f627e7b4639
#
_entry.id   4698708898358e0aa7c66f627e7b4639
#
_cell.length_a   1.000
_cell.length_b   1.000
_cell.length_c   1.000
_cell.angle_alpha   90.00
_cell.angle_beta   90.00
_cell.angle_gamma   90.00
#
_symmetry.space_group_name_H-M   'P 1'
#
loop_
_entity.id
_entity.type
_entity.pdbx_description
1 polymer ?
#
loop_
_entity_poly.entity_id
_entity_poly.type
_entity_poly.pdbx_seq_one_letter_code
_entity_poly.pdbx_strand_id
1 'polypeptide(L)'
;MKLAKAMSMALACAMAATMCATSAFAATTGSTKVNATVTPSYTLTVPESITLTNAKGGSGTYTGTIPVNVKGDIGEGQSVTVTSTAPIMKCSGSKNVTATFTGTPKKSWSRTETSGTGTTDNYGLSAVLTPGTWEGTATFSCALA
;
A
#
# COMPACT_ATOMS: atom_id res chain seq x y z
N MET A 1 25.38 16.79 19.47
CA MET A 1 24.47 15.63 19.60
C MET A 1 25.11 14.27 19.27
N LYS A 2 26.13 14.17 18.43
CA LYS A 2 26.81 12.88 18.14
C LYS A 2 27.70 12.37 19.27
N LEU A 3 28.27 13.24 20.09
CA LEU A 3 29.12 12.86 21.25
C LEU A 3 28.31 12.21 22.38
N ALA A 4 27.09 12.67 22.64
CA ALA A 4 26.27 12.16 23.73
C ALA A 4 25.83 10.68 23.51
N LYS A 5 25.61 10.28 22.25
CA LYS A 5 25.29 8.88 21.91
C LYS A 5 26.48 7.94 22.04
N ALA A 6 27.68 8.42 21.71
CA ALA A 6 28.90 7.61 21.85
C ALA A 6 29.27 7.40 23.33
N MET A 7 29.03 8.40 24.16
CA MET A 7 29.30 8.28 25.61
C MET A 7 28.33 7.31 26.32
N SER A 8 27.07 7.25 25.92
CA SER A 8 26.09 6.33 26.52
C SER A 8 26.38 4.86 26.18
N MET A 9 26.92 4.58 25.00
CA MET A 9 27.35 3.22 24.65
C MET A 9 28.63 2.81 25.37
N ALA A 10 29.56 3.73 25.53
CA ALA A 10 30.79 3.47 26.28
C ALA A 10 30.52 3.22 27.79
N LEU A 11 29.54 3.93 28.35
CA LEU A 11 29.15 3.75 29.74
C LEU A 11 28.45 2.41 29.99
N ALA A 12 27.61 1.96 29.04
CA ALA A 12 26.98 0.65 29.12
C ALA A 12 27.99 -0.51 29.03
N CYS A 13 29.00 -0.38 28.18
CA CYS A 13 30.08 -1.36 28.10
C CYS A 13 30.99 -1.33 29.34
N ALA A 14 31.23 -0.15 29.92
CA ALA A 14 32.04 -0.03 31.14
C ALA A 14 31.34 -0.63 32.39
N MET A 15 30.02 -0.49 32.52
CA MET A 15 29.26 -1.12 33.59
C MET A 15 29.18 -2.65 33.44
N ALA A 16 29.09 -3.17 32.22
CA ALA A 16 29.15 -4.61 31.98
C ALA A 16 30.53 -5.19 32.34
N ALA A 17 31.61 -4.48 32.06
CA ALA A 17 32.96 -4.91 32.38
C ALA A 17 33.28 -4.90 33.91
N THR A 18 32.70 -3.95 34.64
CA THR A 18 32.90 -3.90 36.14
C THR A 18 32.08 -4.97 36.87
N MET A 19 30.97 -5.42 36.34
CA MET A 19 30.21 -6.53 36.93
C MET A 19 30.82 -7.91 36.65
N CYS A 20 31.62 -8.04 35.59
CA CYS A 20 32.34 -9.29 35.30
C CYS A 20 33.61 -9.49 36.14
N ALA A 21 34.11 -8.45 36.79
CA ALA A 21 35.38 -8.53 37.54
C ALA A 21 35.26 -9.11 38.99
N THR A 22 34.04 -9.32 39.48
CA THR A 22 33.81 -9.74 40.87
C THR A 22 33.46 -11.22 41.07
N SER A 23 33.38 -12.02 39.98
CA SER A 23 33.16 -13.47 40.13
C SER A 23 34.01 -14.24 39.13
N ALA A 24 35.16 -14.67 39.61
CA ALA A 24 36.12 -15.47 38.85
C ALA A 24 35.57 -16.84 38.39
N PHE A 25 34.34 -17.19 38.69
CA PHE A 25 33.70 -18.46 38.35
C PHE A 25 32.19 -18.31 37.99
N ALA A 26 31.73 -17.12 37.62
CA ALA A 26 30.35 -16.94 37.22
C ALA A 26 30.12 -17.33 35.76
N ALA A 27 28.90 -17.70 35.46
CA ALA A 27 28.45 -18.19 34.17
C ALA A 27 29.05 -17.39 33.00
N THR A 28 29.59 -18.10 32.05
CA THR A 28 30.20 -17.53 30.82
C THR A 28 29.19 -17.08 29.78
N THR A 29 27.90 -17.22 30.06
CA THR A 29 26.83 -16.81 29.17
C THR A 29 25.98 -15.72 29.76
N GLY A 30 25.81 -14.63 29.04
CA GLY A 30 24.88 -13.55 29.35
C GLY A 30 23.84 -13.41 28.26
N SER A 31 22.61 -13.02 28.59
CA SER A 31 21.57 -12.73 27.62
C SER A 31 21.07 -11.30 27.79
N THR A 32 20.88 -10.61 26.68
CA THR A 32 20.30 -9.26 26.65
C THR A 32 19.01 -9.31 25.86
N LYS A 33 17.92 -8.81 26.43
CA LYS A 33 16.66 -8.65 25.70
C LYS A 33 16.74 -7.42 24.82
N VAL A 34 16.62 -7.62 23.52
CA VAL A 34 16.55 -6.54 22.54
C VAL A 34 15.11 -6.41 22.06
N ASN A 35 14.55 -5.21 22.17
CA ASN A 35 13.22 -4.89 21.68
C ASN A 35 13.32 -3.83 20.58
N ALA A 36 12.58 -4.04 19.49
CA ALA A 36 12.42 -3.07 18.43
C ALA A 36 10.93 -3.01 18.04
N THR A 37 10.45 -1.82 17.80
CA THR A 37 9.09 -1.60 17.27
C THR A 37 9.23 -0.97 15.90
N VAL A 38 8.66 -1.64 14.89
CA VAL A 38 8.59 -1.13 13.52
C VAL A 38 7.14 -0.88 13.18
N THR A 39 6.82 0.36 12.82
CA THR A 39 5.46 0.73 12.41
C THR A 39 5.27 0.36 10.95
N PRO A 40 4.20 -0.38 10.59
CA PRO A 40 3.86 -0.69 9.21
C PRO A 40 3.65 0.60 8.40
N SER A 41 4.11 0.61 7.15
CA SER A 41 3.89 1.70 6.21
C SER A 41 3.49 1.13 4.86
N TYR A 42 2.49 1.72 4.21
CA TYR A 42 2.05 1.30 2.89
C TYR A 42 1.51 2.50 2.10
N THR A 43 1.60 2.38 0.78
CA THR A 43 1.18 3.40 -0.18
C THR A 43 0.33 2.78 -1.26
N LEU A 44 -0.79 3.41 -1.57
CA LEU A 44 -1.64 3.11 -2.71
C LEU A 44 -1.32 4.10 -3.83
N THR A 45 -1.00 3.60 -5.01
CA THR A 45 -0.76 4.41 -6.20
C THR A 45 -1.76 4.04 -7.28
N VAL A 46 -2.48 5.05 -7.77
CA VAL A 46 -3.39 4.96 -8.91
C VAL A 46 -3.05 6.08 -9.90
N PRO A 47 -3.32 5.93 -11.21
CA PRO A 47 -3.11 7.00 -12.16
C PRO A 47 -4.05 8.18 -11.90
N GLU A 48 -3.61 9.39 -12.19
CA GLU A 48 -4.41 10.62 -12.07
C GLU A 48 -5.64 10.60 -12.98
N SER A 49 -5.51 10.02 -14.17
CA SER A 49 -6.60 9.87 -15.12
C SER A 49 -6.43 8.64 -16.01
N ILE A 50 -7.54 8.14 -16.51
CA ILE A 50 -7.60 7.14 -17.59
C ILE A 50 -8.62 7.56 -18.63
N THR A 51 -8.45 7.08 -19.86
CA THR A 51 -9.42 7.28 -20.93
C THR A 51 -10.16 5.97 -21.21
N LEU A 52 -11.50 6.03 -21.22
CA LEU A 52 -12.31 4.92 -21.68
C LEU A 52 -12.39 4.95 -23.22
N THR A 53 -12.23 3.82 -23.86
CA THR A 53 -12.23 3.70 -25.30
C THR A 53 -13.29 2.71 -25.80
N ASN A 54 -13.81 2.96 -27.00
CA ASN A 54 -14.68 2.06 -27.73
C ASN A 54 -14.11 1.87 -29.14
N ALA A 55 -13.74 0.64 -29.47
CA ALA A 55 -13.11 0.32 -30.74
C ALA A 55 -14.02 0.61 -31.97
N LYS A 56 -15.34 0.64 -31.76
CA LYS A 56 -16.33 0.91 -32.84
C LYS A 56 -16.68 2.39 -32.97
N GLY A 57 -16.34 3.21 -31.97
CA GLY A 57 -16.81 4.61 -31.89
C GLY A 57 -18.31 4.73 -31.65
N GLY A 58 -18.81 5.97 -31.53
CA GLY A 58 -20.22 6.25 -31.33
C GLY A 58 -20.79 5.79 -29.99
N SER A 59 -22.10 5.50 -29.98
CA SER A 59 -22.78 4.96 -28.79
C SER A 59 -22.36 3.52 -28.54
N GLY A 60 -22.15 3.13 -27.29
CA GLY A 60 -21.83 1.75 -26.95
C GLY A 60 -21.02 1.59 -25.69
N THR A 61 -20.45 0.41 -25.53
CA THR A 61 -19.64 0.08 -24.36
C THR A 61 -18.24 0.66 -24.51
N TYR A 62 -17.87 1.50 -23.55
CA TYR A 62 -16.54 2.06 -23.40
C TYR A 62 -15.83 1.33 -22.26
N THR A 63 -14.59 0.98 -22.49
CA THR A 63 -13.77 0.24 -21.51
C THR A 63 -12.44 0.92 -21.27
N GLY A 64 -11.89 0.71 -20.08
CA GLY A 64 -10.57 1.18 -19.70
C GLY A 64 -10.01 0.32 -18.59
N THR A 65 -8.76 0.58 -18.22
CA THR A 65 -8.06 -0.15 -17.18
C THR A 65 -7.39 0.84 -16.24
N ILE A 66 -7.56 0.63 -14.94
CA ILE A 66 -6.94 1.41 -13.87
C ILE A 66 -5.88 0.53 -13.22
N PRO A 67 -4.59 0.74 -13.46
CA PRO A 67 -3.55 0.04 -12.73
C PRO A 67 -3.49 0.56 -11.28
N VAL A 68 -3.64 -0.34 -10.34
CA VAL A 68 -3.60 -0.06 -8.89
C VAL A 68 -2.39 -0.76 -8.30
N ASN A 69 -1.43 0.02 -7.80
CA ASN A 69 -0.24 -0.52 -7.15
C ASN A 69 -0.32 -0.32 -5.65
N VAL A 70 -0.03 -1.37 -4.91
CA VAL A 70 0.13 -1.32 -3.45
C VAL A 70 1.55 -1.69 -3.10
N LYS A 71 2.24 -0.79 -2.43
CA LYS A 71 3.63 -0.93 -1.99
C LYS A 71 3.73 -0.60 -0.51
N GLY A 72 4.57 -1.34 0.22
CA GLY A 72 4.83 -1.02 1.63
C GLY A 72 5.59 -2.11 2.36
N ASP A 73 5.88 -1.82 3.62
CA ASP A 73 6.43 -2.78 4.57
C ASP A 73 5.41 -2.99 5.69
N ILE A 74 4.80 -4.15 5.70
CA ILE A 74 3.75 -4.54 6.66
C ILE A 74 4.20 -5.76 7.46
N GLY A 75 3.58 -5.97 8.61
CA GLY A 75 3.90 -7.08 9.52
C GLY A 75 3.62 -8.46 8.90
N GLU A 76 4.24 -9.47 9.46
CA GLU A 76 3.93 -10.86 9.11
C GLU A 76 2.48 -11.19 9.44
N GLY A 77 1.78 -11.87 8.54
CA GLY A 77 0.37 -12.21 8.67
C GLY A 77 -0.59 -11.05 8.40
N GLN A 78 -0.10 -9.84 8.16
CA GLN A 78 -0.93 -8.69 7.78
C GLN A 78 -1.15 -8.63 6.27
N SER A 79 -2.20 -7.93 5.87
CA SER A 79 -2.50 -7.61 4.48
C SER A 79 -3.01 -6.18 4.34
N VAL A 80 -2.84 -5.59 3.15
CA VAL A 80 -3.47 -4.31 2.80
C VAL A 80 -4.71 -4.60 1.98
N THR A 81 -5.85 -4.15 2.46
CA THR A 81 -7.14 -4.29 1.74
C THR A 81 -7.44 -3.01 0.98
N VAL A 82 -7.76 -3.14 -0.31
CA VAL A 82 -8.19 -2.03 -1.17
C VAL A 82 -9.69 -2.10 -1.40
N THR A 83 -10.35 -0.99 -1.11
CA THR A 83 -11.78 -0.77 -1.40
C THR A 83 -11.89 0.19 -2.59
N SER A 84 -12.74 -0.11 -3.54
CA SER A 84 -12.94 0.70 -4.73
C SER A 84 -14.43 1.02 -4.97
N THR A 85 -14.69 2.24 -5.43
CA THR A 85 -16.03 2.69 -5.85
C THR A 85 -15.98 3.12 -7.30
N ALA A 86 -16.85 2.51 -8.12
CA ALA A 86 -16.95 2.83 -9.53
C ALA A 86 -17.50 4.26 -9.75
N PRO A 87 -17.06 4.96 -10.81
CA PRO A 87 -17.48 6.32 -11.10
C PRO A 87 -18.91 6.38 -11.61
N ILE A 88 -19.58 7.49 -11.27
CA ILE A 88 -20.77 7.92 -11.98
C ILE A 88 -20.32 8.86 -13.09
N MET A 89 -20.51 8.44 -14.33
CA MET A 89 -20.15 9.21 -15.53
C MET A 89 -21.22 10.27 -15.80
N LYS A 90 -20.79 11.49 -16.02
CA LYS A 90 -21.65 12.66 -16.27
C LYS A 90 -21.30 13.30 -17.58
N CYS A 91 -22.32 13.71 -18.33
CA CYS A 91 -22.20 14.49 -19.56
C CYS A 91 -23.31 15.54 -19.59
N SER A 92 -23.00 16.76 -20.02
CA SER A 92 -23.99 17.85 -20.11
C SER A 92 -25.14 17.45 -21.03
N GLY A 93 -26.38 17.61 -20.57
CA GLY A 93 -27.59 17.27 -21.31
C GLY A 93 -27.93 15.77 -21.38
N SER A 94 -27.14 14.89 -20.73
CA SER A 94 -27.35 13.46 -20.69
C SER A 94 -27.67 12.96 -19.28
N LYS A 95 -28.33 11.80 -19.19
CA LYS A 95 -28.51 11.13 -17.89
C LYS A 95 -27.18 10.56 -17.43
N ASN A 96 -26.95 10.60 -16.12
CA ASN A 96 -25.79 9.98 -15.51
C ASN A 96 -25.75 8.47 -15.77
N VAL A 97 -24.56 7.94 -16.01
CA VAL A 97 -24.33 6.50 -16.22
C VAL A 97 -23.38 6.00 -15.14
N THR A 98 -23.79 4.97 -14.40
CA THR A 98 -22.88 4.31 -13.45
C THR A 98 -21.98 3.36 -14.24
N ALA A 99 -20.68 3.58 -14.19
CA ALA A 99 -19.72 2.62 -14.69
C ALA A 99 -19.60 1.42 -13.75
N THR A 100 -19.10 0.31 -14.24
CA THR A 100 -18.93 -0.92 -13.48
C THR A 100 -17.50 -1.41 -13.58
N PHE A 101 -16.97 -1.92 -12.48
CA PHE A 101 -15.71 -2.66 -12.55
C PHE A 101 -15.94 -4.01 -13.22
N THR A 102 -15.05 -4.37 -14.14
CA THR A 102 -15.07 -5.63 -14.87
C THR A 102 -13.98 -6.57 -14.36
N GLY A 103 -14.25 -7.87 -14.45
CA GLY A 103 -13.35 -8.89 -13.89
C GLY A 103 -13.49 -9.03 -12.37
N THR A 104 -12.49 -9.66 -11.78
CA THR A 104 -12.37 -9.84 -10.33
C THR A 104 -11.12 -9.12 -9.83
N PRO A 105 -11.20 -7.79 -9.65
CA PRO A 105 -10.04 -7.04 -9.19
C PRO A 105 -9.59 -7.54 -7.82
N LYS A 106 -8.29 -7.60 -7.63
CA LYS A 106 -7.68 -7.98 -6.37
C LYS A 106 -8.06 -6.97 -5.29
N LYS A 107 -8.42 -7.48 -4.12
CA LYS A 107 -8.84 -6.64 -2.98
C LYS A 107 -7.86 -6.68 -1.81
N SER A 108 -6.94 -7.62 -1.79
CA SER A 108 -6.02 -7.80 -0.67
C SER A 108 -4.60 -8.13 -1.17
N TRP A 109 -3.61 -7.48 -0.58
CA TRP A 109 -2.19 -7.65 -0.85
C TRP A 109 -1.49 -8.11 0.41
N SER A 110 -0.83 -9.26 0.34
CA SER A 110 0.00 -9.80 1.42
C SER A 110 1.31 -9.01 1.56
N ARG A 111 2.03 -9.24 2.66
CA ARG A 111 3.37 -8.67 2.89
C ARG A 111 4.33 -8.91 1.72
N THR A 112 4.35 -10.11 1.16
CA THR A 112 5.24 -10.44 0.03
C THR A 112 4.92 -9.60 -1.21
N GLU A 113 3.63 -9.32 -1.45
CA GLU A 113 3.17 -8.56 -2.61
C GLU A 113 3.34 -7.05 -2.45
N THR A 114 3.34 -6.55 -1.22
CA THR A 114 3.59 -5.12 -0.95
C THR A 114 5.07 -4.78 -0.90
N SER A 115 5.96 -5.75 -0.69
CA SER A 115 7.39 -5.54 -0.54
C SER A 115 8.08 -5.05 -1.83
N GLY A 116 9.23 -4.40 -1.70
CA GLY A 116 10.03 -3.92 -2.82
C GLY A 116 9.32 -2.84 -3.64
N THR A 117 9.03 -3.12 -4.90
CA THR A 117 8.29 -2.20 -5.80
C THR A 117 6.77 -2.27 -5.62
N GLY A 118 6.29 -3.19 -4.80
CA GLY A 118 4.88 -3.53 -4.67
C GLY A 118 4.37 -4.37 -5.84
N THR A 119 3.08 -4.67 -5.80
CA THR A 119 2.40 -5.41 -6.88
C THR A 119 1.28 -4.57 -7.45
N THR A 120 1.20 -4.54 -8.79
CA THR A 120 0.14 -3.85 -9.52
C THR A 120 -0.93 -4.85 -9.94
N ASP A 121 -2.19 -4.51 -9.68
CA ASP A 121 -3.36 -5.18 -10.25
C ASP A 121 -4.16 -4.23 -11.15
N ASN A 122 -4.82 -4.76 -12.16
CA ASN A 122 -5.54 -4.00 -13.15
C ASN A 122 -7.05 -4.08 -12.93
N TYR A 123 -7.64 -2.95 -12.56
CA TYR A 123 -9.08 -2.80 -12.40
C TYR A 123 -9.69 -2.43 -13.75
N GLY A 124 -10.35 -3.37 -14.43
CA GLY A 124 -11.13 -3.09 -15.61
C GLY A 124 -12.34 -2.21 -15.27
N LEU A 125 -12.65 -1.24 -16.13
CA LEU A 125 -13.81 -0.36 -15.99
C LEU A 125 -14.60 -0.37 -17.29
N SER A 126 -15.94 -0.39 -17.19
CA SER A 126 -16.85 -0.40 -18.33
C SER A 126 -18.04 0.52 -18.09
N ALA A 127 -18.44 1.26 -19.11
CA ALA A 127 -19.64 2.09 -19.11
C ALA A 127 -20.29 2.09 -20.50
N VAL A 128 -21.61 2.14 -20.57
CA VAL A 128 -22.36 2.31 -21.82
C VAL A 128 -22.63 3.80 -22.02
N LEU A 129 -21.96 4.40 -23.00
CA LEU A 129 -21.98 5.85 -23.21
C LEU A 129 -22.55 6.18 -24.61
N THR A 130 -23.14 7.36 -24.72
CA THR A 130 -23.56 7.99 -25.99
C THR A 130 -22.53 9.06 -26.38
N PRO A 131 -22.56 9.58 -27.62
CA PRO A 131 -21.66 10.65 -28.03
C PRO A 131 -21.72 11.85 -27.09
N GLY A 132 -20.56 12.34 -26.67
CA GLY A 132 -20.42 13.47 -25.74
C GLY A 132 -19.12 13.37 -24.93
N THR A 133 -18.86 14.40 -24.14
CA THR A 133 -17.74 14.40 -23.19
C THR A 133 -18.24 13.92 -21.84
N TRP A 134 -17.74 12.77 -21.42
CA TRP A 134 -18.11 12.11 -20.18
C TRP A 134 -16.98 12.16 -19.17
N GLU A 135 -17.31 12.52 -17.94
CA GLU A 135 -16.36 12.59 -16.83
C GLU A 135 -16.92 11.85 -15.63
N GLY A 136 -16.05 11.24 -14.85
CA GLY A 136 -16.40 10.57 -13.61
C GLY A 136 -15.15 10.24 -12.79
N THR A 137 -15.31 10.11 -11.47
CA THR A 137 -14.20 9.83 -10.55
C THR A 137 -14.39 8.47 -9.91
N ALA A 138 -13.47 7.54 -10.15
CA ALA A 138 -13.34 6.32 -9.38
C ALA A 138 -12.58 6.61 -8.08
N THR A 139 -13.01 6.03 -6.98
CA THR A 139 -12.35 6.21 -5.69
C THR A 139 -11.73 4.91 -5.23
N PHE A 140 -10.50 4.99 -4.75
CA PHE A 140 -9.79 3.87 -4.15
C PHE A 140 -9.32 4.27 -2.75
N SER A 141 -9.46 3.38 -1.80
CA SER A 141 -8.91 3.53 -0.46
C SER A 141 -8.26 2.24 -0.01
N CYS A 142 -7.28 2.32 0.86
CA CYS A 142 -6.61 1.14 1.40
C CYS A 142 -6.56 1.20 2.92
N ALA A 143 -6.61 0.02 3.53
CA ALA A 143 -6.49 -0.17 4.98
C ALA A 143 -5.67 -1.41 5.28
N LEU A 144 -4.93 -1.38 6.38
CA LEU A 144 -4.25 -2.55 6.92
C LEU A 144 -5.28 -3.46 7.59
N ALA A 145 -5.21 -4.74 7.31
CA ALA A 145 -6.05 -5.80 7.88
C ALA A 145 -5.21 -6.90 8.55
#